data_031ddcd36c46961419f2668b6d8d77f9
#
_entry.id   031ddcd36c46961419f2668b6d8d77f9
#
_cell.length_a   1.000
_cell.length_b   1.000
_cell.length_c   1.000
_cell.angle_alpha   90.00
_cell.angle_beta   90.00
_cell.angle_gamma   90.00
#
_symmetry.space_group_name_H-M   'P 1'
#
loop_
_entity.id
_entity.type
_entity.pdbx_description
1 polymer ?
#
loop_
_entity_poly.entity_id
_entity_poly.type
_entity_poly.pdbx_seq_one_letter_code
_entity_poly.pdbx_strand_id
1 'polypeptide(L)'
;YKRQPMLTAKSATPDIIMMMLQSCGASLFNDDGSPNLEQNDILKECMSIYIQMVKDKTLEEMPGWDQYIASINNGTVASAMNGCWIIASVAAKEDQKGNWAVTNLPRLDNAPNATNYSSNGGSTWAVTSQCKDKELAQDFFKSTFAGSPELYDDILSKGALSTWLPAGDSTLYEQPVDFFGKDAIYKKIVDYSSKIPSSVTSPYYYDARDAMCTALSNVIQKGASLEEELKTAQETAEFNISK
;
A
#
# COMPACT_ATOMS: atom_id res chain seq x y z
N TYR A 1 -6.37 -29.08 -12.81
CA TYR A 1 -6.19 -27.92 -11.92
C TYR A 1 -6.04 -26.66 -12.78
N LYS A 2 -7.03 -25.79 -12.82
CA LYS A 2 -6.79 -24.40 -13.25
C LYS A 2 -5.80 -23.81 -12.23
N ARG A 3 -4.65 -23.30 -12.69
CA ARG A 3 -3.75 -22.57 -11.81
C ARG A 3 -4.51 -21.36 -11.27
N GLN A 4 -4.75 -21.35 -9.97
CA GLN A 4 -5.30 -20.20 -9.27
C GLN A 4 -4.24 -19.08 -9.30
N PRO A 5 -4.58 -17.84 -9.68
CA PRO A 5 -3.65 -16.70 -9.53
C PRO A 5 -3.23 -16.56 -8.07
N MET A 6 -1.98 -16.18 -7.85
CA MET A 6 -1.45 -15.97 -6.50
C MET A 6 -1.93 -14.65 -5.93
N LEU A 7 -1.95 -13.59 -6.76
CA LEU A 7 -2.22 -12.21 -6.35
C LEU A 7 -3.36 -11.60 -7.15
N THR A 8 -3.96 -10.59 -6.58
CA THR A 8 -4.87 -9.67 -7.26
C THR A 8 -4.40 -8.24 -7.09
N ALA A 9 -4.67 -7.40 -8.08
CA ALA A 9 -4.50 -5.96 -8.02
C ALA A 9 -5.70 -5.26 -8.66
N LYS A 10 -5.94 -4.01 -8.31
CA LYS A 10 -6.88 -3.19 -9.06
C LYS A 10 -6.16 -2.60 -10.26
N SER A 11 -6.73 -2.76 -11.45
CA SER A 11 -6.16 -2.22 -12.71
C SER A 11 -5.87 -0.73 -12.59
N ALA A 12 -4.80 -0.30 -13.22
CA ALA A 12 -4.35 1.09 -13.24
C ALA A 12 -4.06 1.70 -11.84
N THR A 13 -3.80 0.85 -10.83
CA THR A 13 -3.29 1.32 -9.54
C THR A 13 -1.89 0.77 -9.28
N PRO A 14 -0.99 1.60 -8.77
CA PRO A 14 0.41 1.23 -8.60
C PRO A 14 0.71 0.58 -7.25
N ASP A 15 -0.29 0.26 -6.44
CA ASP A 15 -0.13 -0.06 -5.02
C ASP A 15 0.94 -1.13 -4.77
N ILE A 16 0.92 -2.23 -5.54
CA ILE A 16 1.93 -3.30 -5.39
C ILE A 16 3.33 -2.79 -5.77
N ILE A 17 3.44 -2.01 -6.86
CA ILE A 17 4.72 -1.43 -7.31
C ILE A 17 5.25 -0.47 -6.25
N MET A 18 4.39 0.39 -5.70
CA MET A 18 4.77 1.34 -4.65
C MET A 18 5.20 0.65 -3.36
N MET A 19 4.53 -0.44 -2.98
CA MET A 19 4.96 -1.24 -1.82
C MET A 19 6.32 -1.90 -2.06
N MET A 20 6.57 -2.45 -3.23
CA MET A 20 7.88 -3.01 -3.58
C MET A 20 8.97 -1.93 -3.57
N LEU A 21 8.71 -0.77 -4.19
CA LEU A 21 9.63 0.35 -4.24
C LEU A 21 10.01 0.84 -2.83
N GLN A 22 9.01 1.08 -1.98
CA GLN A 22 9.23 1.52 -0.60
C GLN A 22 9.96 0.46 0.23
N SER A 23 9.71 -0.83 0.02
CA SER A 23 10.40 -1.90 0.75
C SER A 23 11.92 -1.89 0.53
N CYS A 24 12.38 -1.23 -0.54
CA CYS A 24 13.79 -0.99 -0.85
C CYS A 24 14.31 0.36 -0.34
N GLY A 25 13.48 1.16 0.35
CA GLY A 25 13.81 2.53 0.71
C GLY A 25 13.89 3.49 -0.49
N ALA A 26 13.37 3.05 -1.65
CA ALA A 26 13.34 3.85 -2.87
C ALA A 26 12.04 4.66 -3.01
N SER A 27 12.06 5.65 -3.89
CA SER A 27 10.97 6.59 -4.13
C SER A 27 10.84 6.87 -5.63
N LEU A 28 9.76 7.54 -6.02
CA LEU A 28 9.61 8.17 -7.34
C LEU A 28 10.39 9.48 -7.46
N PHE A 29 11.12 9.88 -6.41
CA PHE A 29 11.81 11.16 -6.30
C PHE A 29 13.25 10.97 -5.85
N ASN A 30 14.11 11.88 -6.30
CA ASN A 30 15.43 12.09 -5.75
C ASN A 30 15.36 12.79 -4.37
N ASP A 31 16.47 12.83 -3.65
CA ASP A 31 16.55 13.46 -2.32
C ASP A 31 16.20 14.96 -2.32
N ASP A 32 16.34 15.63 -3.46
CA ASP A 32 15.97 17.03 -3.64
C ASP A 32 14.48 17.23 -3.98
N GLY A 33 13.70 16.15 -4.06
CA GLY A 33 12.28 16.16 -4.38
C GLY A 33 11.95 16.22 -5.87
N SER A 34 12.94 16.21 -6.75
CA SER A 34 12.73 16.12 -8.20
C SER A 34 12.29 14.71 -8.63
N PRO A 35 11.48 14.56 -9.70
CA PRO A 35 11.07 13.25 -10.19
C PRO A 35 12.25 12.38 -10.60
N ASN A 36 12.16 11.08 -10.30
CA ASN A 36 13.14 10.06 -10.70
C ASN A 36 12.42 8.80 -11.17
N LEU A 37 11.94 8.82 -12.40
CA LEU A 37 11.22 7.71 -13.02
C LEU A 37 12.10 6.99 -14.05
N GLU A 38 12.76 7.74 -14.93
CA GLU A 38 13.58 7.18 -16.02
C GLU A 38 14.85 6.52 -15.51
N GLN A 39 15.58 7.14 -14.57
CA GLN A 39 16.88 6.67 -14.06
C GLN A 39 16.74 5.81 -12.80
N ASN A 40 15.54 5.37 -12.46
CA ASN A 40 15.25 4.61 -11.26
C ASN A 40 15.27 3.09 -11.55
N ASP A 41 16.40 2.48 -11.38
CA ASP A 41 16.58 1.04 -11.66
C ASP A 41 15.72 0.15 -10.76
N ILE A 42 15.46 0.57 -9.50
CA ILE A 42 14.59 -0.16 -8.58
C ILE A 42 13.13 -0.07 -9.05
N LEU A 43 12.69 1.08 -9.54
CA LEU A 43 11.35 1.24 -10.13
C LEU A 43 11.20 0.36 -11.38
N LYS A 44 12.21 0.35 -12.25
CA LYS A 44 12.23 -0.52 -13.45
C LYS A 44 12.08 -1.99 -13.08
N GLU A 45 12.80 -2.45 -12.04
CA GLU A 45 12.70 -3.82 -11.55
C GLU A 45 11.32 -4.12 -11.00
N CYS A 46 10.76 -3.24 -10.14
CA CYS A 46 9.41 -3.39 -9.58
C CYS A 46 8.34 -3.48 -10.67
N MET A 47 8.40 -2.60 -11.67
CA MET A 47 7.47 -2.60 -12.79
C MET A 47 7.64 -3.85 -13.66
N SER A 48 8.87 -4.28 -13.92
CA SER A 48 9.17 -5.49 -14.70
C SER A 48 8.60 -6.74 -14.03
N ILE A 49 8.74 -6.86 -12.70
CA ILE A 49 8.19 -7.96 -11.91
C ILE A 49 6.64 -7.94 -12.01
N TYR A 50 6.02 -6.78 -11.82
CA TYR A 50 4.58 -6.64 -11.91
C TYR A 50 4.06 -7.03 -13.30
N ILE A 51 4.67 -6.51 -14.36
CA ILE A 51 4.33 -6.81 -15.75
C ILE A 51 4.46 -8.32 -16.03
N GLN A 52 5.54 -8.94 -15.52
CA GLN A 52 5.75 -10.38 -15.68
C GLN A 52 4.67 -11.19 -14.96
N MET A 53 4.31 -10.81 -13.72
CA MET A 53 3.24 -11.49 -12.98
C MET A 53 1.89 -11.41 -13.70
N VAL A 54 1.58 -10.28 -14.34
CA VAL A 54 0.36 -10.14 -15.17
C VAL A 54 0.44 -11.05 -16.40
N LYS A 55 1.57 -11.06 -17.12
CA LYS A 55 1.78 -11.91 -18.31
C LYS A 55 1.67 -13.40 -17.99
N ASP A 56 2.22 -13.84 -16.87
CA ASP A 56 2.20 -15.23 -16.42
C ASP A 56 0.89 -15.63 -15.74
N LYS A 57 -0.04 -14.69 -15.58
CA LYS A 57 -1.29 -14.89 -14.84
C LYS A 57 -1.08 -15.30 -13.37
N THR A 58 0.05 -14.96 -12.81
CA THR A 58 0.32 -15.07 -11.36
C THR A 58 -0.41 -13.97 -10.59
N LEU A 59 -0.54 -12.78 -11.22
CA LEU A 59 -1.34 -11.66 -10.75
C LEU A 59 -2.51 -11.44 -11.72
N GLU A 60 -3.72 -11.30 -11.17
CA GLU A 60 -4.92 -10.98 -11.93
C GLU A 60 -5.37 -9.55 -11.61
N GLU A 61 -5.45 -8.70 -12.65
CA GLU A 61 -5.93 -7.33 -12.51
C GLU A 61 -7.46 -7.28 -12.55
N MET A 62 -8.04 -6.60 -11.58
CA MET A 62 -9.48 -6.39 -11.45
C MET A 62 -9.87 -4.97 -11.86
N PRO A 63 -10.97 -4.78 -12.59
CA PRO A 63 -11.34 -3.47 -13.13
C PRO A 63 -11.82 -2.47 -12.06
N GLY A 64 -12.18 -2.95 -10.86
CA GLY A 64 -12.68 -2.10 -9.79
C GLY A 64 -12.54 -2.71 -8.41
N TRP A 65 -12.90 -1.92 -7.40
CA TRP A 65 -12.80 -2.33 -5.99
C TRP A 65 -13.67 -3.54 -5.66
N ASP A 66 -14.91 -3.56 -6.13
CA ASP A 66 -15.84 -4.65 -5.82
C ASP A 66 -15.35 -5.98 -6.39
N GLN A 67 -14.82 -5.98 -7.63
CA GLN A 67 -14.25 -7.17 -8.25
C GLN A 67 -12.96 -7.60 -7.56
N TYR A 68 -12.13 -6.63 -7.12
CA TYR A 68 -10.93 -6.90 -6.35
C TYR A 68 -11.26 -7.63 -5.04
N ILE A 69 -12.20 -7.11 -4.25
CA ILE A 69 -12.63 -7.77 -3.01
C ILE A 69 -13.34 -9.11 -3.29
N ALA A 70 -14.17 -9.17 -4.34
CA ALA A 70 -14.83 -10.43 -4.73
C ALA A 70 -13.82 -11.52 -5.09
N SER A 71 -12.70 -11.18 -5.74
CA SER A 71 -11.67 -12.17 -6.09
C SER A 71 -11.02 -12.81 -4.86
N ILE A 72 -10.84 -12.03 -3.80
CA ILE A 72 -10.34 -12.49 -2.50
C ILE A 72 -11.40 -13.36 -1.80
N ASN A 73 -12.61 -12.81 -1.65
CA ASN A 73 -13.69 -13.44 -0.88
C ASN A 73 -14.25 -14.70 -1.52
N ASN A 74 -14.15 -14.86 -2.83
CA ASN A 74 -14.58 -16.07 -3.55
C ASN A 74 -13.47 -17.10 -3.74
N GLY A 75 -12.26 -16.83 -3.21
CA GLY A 75 -11.13 -17.74 -3.34
C GLY A 75 -10.61 -17.83 -4.79
N THR A 76 -10.86 -16.83 -5.63
CA THR A 76 -10.31 -16.76 -7.00
C THR A 76 -8.80 -16.63 -6.96
N VAL A 77 -8.28 -15.87 -5.98
CA VAL A 77 -6.84 -15.65 -5.76
C VAL A 77 -6.43 -16.21 -4.39
N ALA A 78 -5.15 -16.56 -4.26
CA ALA A 78 -4.61 -17.18 -3.05
C ALA A 78 -4.10 -16.18 -2.02
N SER A 79 -3.82 -14.93 -2.42
CA SER A 79 -3.28 -13.90 -1.53
C SER A 79 -3.65 -12.50 -1.99
N ALA A 80 -3.50 -11.53 -1.06
CA ALA A 80 -3.63 -10.11 -1.33
C ALA A 80 -2.44 -9.38 -0.70
N MET A 81 -1.78 -8.53 -1.48
CA MET A 81 -0.75 -7.62 -1.00
C MET A 81 -1.37 -6.24 -0.82
N ASN A 82 -1.57 -5.82 0.43
CA ASN A 82 -2.28 -4.58 0.72
C ASN A 82 -1.95 -4.05 2.13
N GLY A 83 -2.46 -2.86 2.47
CA GLY A 83 -2.40 -2.32 3.82
C GLY A 83 -3.36 -3.02 4.79
N CYS A 84 -3.14 -2.84 6.08
CA CYS A 84 -3.94 -3.47 7.15
C CYS A 84 -5.44 -3.12 7.10
N TRP A 85 -5.80 -2.02 6.47
CA TRP A 85 -7.19 -1.58 6.30
C TRP A 85 -8.06 -2.54 5.48
N ILE A 86 -7.45 -3.51 4.74
CA ILE A 86 -8.19 -4.54 3.99
C ILE A 86 -8.74 -5.66 4.91
N ILE A 87 -8.23 -5.77 6.14
CA ILE A 87 -8.55 -6.88 7.08
C ILE A 87 -10.06 -7.08 7.21
N ALA A 88 -10.81 -6.00 7.42
CA ALA A 88 -12.27 -6.08 7.58
C ALA A 88 -12.96 -6.60 6.31
N SER A 89 -12.48 -6.24 5.13
CA SER A 89 -13.03 -6.71 3.85
C SER A 89 -12.76 -8.19 3.60
N VAL A 90 -11.57 -8.67 3.98
CA VAL A 90 -11.21 -10.09 3.91
C VAL A 90 -12.03 -10.89 4.92
N ALA A 91 -12.14 -10.41 6.15
CA ALA A 91 -12.87 -11.08 7.23
C ALA A 91 -14.39 -11.05 7.06
N ALA A 92 -14.95 -10.29 6.12
CA ALA A 92 -16.38 -10.28 5.83
C ALA A 92 -16.92 -11.61 5.31
N LYS A 93 -16.04 -12.52 4.85
CA LYS A 93 -16.40 -13.83 4.33
C LYS A 93 -16.17 -14.92 5.38
N GLU A 94 -17.14 -15.11 6.26
CA GLU A 94 -17.06 -16.02 7.42
C GLU A 94 -16.71 -17.47 7.09
N ASP A 95 -17.10 -18.00 5.93
CA ASP A 95 -16.77 -19.36 5.50
C ASP A 95 -15.29 -19.57 5.15
N GLN A 96 -14.51 -18.50 5.10
CA GLN A 96 -13.05 -18.55 4.95
C GLN A 96 -12.29 -18.42 6.28
N LYS A 97 -13.00 -18.36 7.40
CA LYS A 97 -12.40 -18.27 8.73
C LYS A 97 -11.40 -19.40 8.97
N GLY A 98 -10.21 -19.06 9.42
CA GLY A 98 -9.11 -20.00 9.67
C GLY A 98 -8.28 -20.37 8.44
N ASN A 99 -8.64 -19.88 7.23
CA ASN A 99 -7.90 -20.16 5.99
C ASN A 99 -6.91 -19.05 5.62
N TRP A 100 -6.95 -17.94 6.33
CA TRP A 100 -6.08 -16.78 6.07
C TRP A 100 -5.01 -16.61 7.14
N ALA A 101 -3.83 -16.18 6.71
CA ALA A 101 -2.74 -15.78 7.59
C ALA A 101 -2.14 -14.46 7.12
N VAL A 102 -1.56 -13.71 8.07
CA VAL A 102 -0.84 -12.46 7.78
C VAL A 102 0.66 -12.72 7.82
N THR A 103 1.37 -12.29 6.79
CA THR A 103 2.82 -12.36 6.69
C THR A 103 3.39 -11.07 6.09
N ASN A 104 4.70 -10.89 6.17
CA ASN A 104 5.41 -9.80 5.53
C ASN A 104 5.55 -10.02 4.01
N LEU A 105 6.05 -8.99 3.31
CA LEU A 105 6.23 -9.00 1.86
C LEU A 105 7.41 -9.92 1.44
N PRO A 106 7.38 -10.45 0.21
CA PRO A 106 8.59 -10.94 -0.43
C PRO A 106 9.61 -9.81 -0.59
N ARG A 107 10.89 -10.14 -0.44
CA ARG A 107 11.99 -9.18 -0.63
C ARG A 107 12.47 -9.21 -2.09
N LEU A 108 12.86 -8.05 -2.63
CA LEU A 108 13.59 -7.98 -3.89
C LEU A 108 15.05 -8.37 -3.66
N ASP A 109 15.50 -9.47 -4.27
CA ASP A 109 16.84 -10.00 -4.00
C ASP A 109 17.97 -9.15 -4.61
N ASN A 110 17.70 -8.47 -5.72
CA ASN A 110 18.69 -7.66 -6.43
C ASN A 110 18.81 -6.22 -5.90
N ALA A 111 17.91 -5.78 -5.04
CA ALA A 111 17.95 -4.42 -4.47
C ALA A 111 18.75 -4.41 -3.16
N PRO A 112 19.82 -3.59 -3.05
CA PRO A 112 20.80 -3.69 -1.95
C PRO A 112 20.21 -3.39 -0.57
N ASN A 113 19.18 -2.58 -0.48
CA ASN A 113 18.55 -2.18 0.79
C ASN A 113 17.16 -2.80 0.96
N ALA A 114 16.82 -3.81 0.17
CA ALA A 114 15.50 -4.40 0.21
C ALA A 114 15.19 -5.04 1.57
N THR A 115 13.98 -4.81 2.03
CA THR A 115 13.41 -5.41 3.24
C THR A 115 12.15 -6.20 2.87
N ASN A 116 11.55 -6.84 3.88
CA ASN A 116 10.25 -7.49 3.73
C ASN A 116 9.09 -6.60 4.22
N TYR A 117 9.30 -5.29 4.35
CA TYR A 117 8.39 -4.39 5.03
C TYR A 117 8.06 -3.19 4.15
N SER A 118 6.78 -2.86 4.11
CA SER A 118 6.25 -1.68 3.42
C SER A 118 4.91 -1.26 3.99
N SER A 119 4.38 -0.14 3.53
CA SER A 119 3.02 0.30 3.84
C SER A 119 2.21 0.51 2.56
N ASN A 120 0.90 0.42 2.70
CA ASN A 120 -0.02 0.87 1.65
C ASN A 120 -1.11 1.72 2.29
N GLY A 121 -0.95 3.02 2.20
CA GLY A 121 -1.84 4.00 2.80
C GLY A 121 -1.20 4.76 3.95
N GLY A 122 -2.02 5.18 4.86
CA GLY A 122 -1.75 6.15 5.90
C GLY A 122 -2.61 7.39 5.67
N SER A 123 -3.17 7.94 6.76
CA SER A 123 -4.02 9.12 6.69
C SER A 123 -3.60 10.10 7.77
N THR A 124 -3.69 11.37 7.45
CA THR A 124 -3.40 12.46 8.37
C THR A 124 -4.64 13.35 8.50
N TRP A 125 -4.80 13.94 9.66
CA TRP A 125 -5.78 14.97 9.91
C TRP A 125 -5.13 16.34 9.79
N ALA A 126 -5.80 17.26 9.14
CA ALA A 126 -5.31 18.62 8.99
C ALA A 126 -6.41 19.64 9.28
N VAL A 127 -6.07 20.73 9.97
CA VAL A 127 -6.93 21.89 10.14
C VAL A 127 -6.59 22.90 9.05
N THR A 128 -7.55 23.18 8.18
CA THR A 128 -7.35 24.13 7.08
C THR A 128 -7.25 25.59 7.57
N SER A 129 -6.68 26.47 6.75
CA SER A 129 -6.65 27.90 7.02
C SER A 129 -8.05 28.53 7.13
N GLN A 130 -9.04 27.93 6.51
CA GLN A 130 -10.45 28.34 6.51
C GLN A 130 -11.19 28.01 7.82
N CYS A 131 -10.62 27.19 8.69
CA CYS A 131 -11.22 26.85 9.97
C CYS A 131 -11.35 28.11 10.84
N LYS A 132 -12.58 28.43 11.24
CA LYS A 132 -12.87 29.64 12.04
C LYS A 132 -12.53 29.46 13.52
N ASP A 133 -12.64 28.25 14.03
CA ASP A 133 -12.34 27.90 15.43
C ASP A 133 -11.26 26.80 15.45
N LYS A 134 -10.00 27.24 15.42
CA LYS A 134 -8.85 26.31 15.40
C LYS A 134 -8.61 25.69 16.79
N GLU A 135 -8.99 26.39 17.87
CA GLU A 135 -8.85 25.87 19.23
C GLU A 135 -9.79 24.70 19.44
N LEU A 136 -11.07 24.85 19.06
CA LEU A 136 -12.03 23.76 19.12
C LEU A 136 -11.61 22.57 18.26
N ALA A 137 -11.08 22.80 17.07
CA ALA A 137 -10.58 21.74 16.21
C ALA A 137 -9.39 21.00 16.84
N GLN A 138 -8.46 21.72 17.49
CA GLN A 138 -7.34 21.12 18.21
C GLN A 138 -7.81 20.31 19.42
N ASP A 139 -8.75 20.83 20.19
CA ASP A 139 -9.29 20.14 21.36
C ASP A 139 -10.04 18.87 20.97
N PHE A 140 -10.76 18.91 19.84
CA PHE A 140 -11.37 17.72 19.25
C PHE A 140 -10.30 16.64 18.92
N PHE A 141 -9.21 16.99 18.24
CA PHE A 141 -8.14 16.03 17.93
C PHE A 141 -7.42 15.53 19.17
N LYS A 142 -7.18 16.39 20.16
CA LYS A 142 -6.54 15.99 21.42
C LYS A 142 -7.41 15.06 22.25
N SER A 143 -8.74 15.23 22.21
CA SER A 143 -9.67 14.40 22.95
C SER A 143 -10.08 13.12 22.23
N THR A 144 -9.73 12.98 20.94
CA THR A 144 -10.04 11.81 20.10
C THR A 144 -8.78 11.13 19.60
N PHE A 145 -8.31 11.51 18.41
CA PHE A 145 -7.22 10.82 17.67
C PHE A 145 -5.84 10.91 18.32
N ALA A 146 -5.62 11.88 19.21
CA ALA A 146 -4.36 12.02 19.96
C ALA A 146 -4.58 12.05 21.47
N GLY A 147 -5.65 11.41 21.96
CA GLY A 147 -5.95 11.43 23.40
C GLY A 147 -6.88 10.33 23.89
N SER A 148 -7.47 9.52 23.01
CA SER A 148 -8.35 8.43 23.40
C SER A 148 -7.85 7.08 22.90
N PRO A 149 -7.20 6.28 23.77
CA PRO A 149 -6.89 4.88 23.49
C PRO A 149 -8.15 4.06 23.17
N GLU A 150 -9.27 4.34 23.86
CA GLU A 150 -10.54 3.64 23.69
C GLU A 150 -11.08 3.77 22.28
N LEU A 151 -10.92 4.94 21.64
CA LEU A 151 -11.29 5.11 20.23
C LEU A 151 -10.57 4.10 19.33
N TYR A 152 -9.27 3.91 19.57
CA TYR A 152 -8.47 2.98 18.77
C TYR A 152 -8.79 1.53 19.07
N ASP A 153 -9.13 1.20 20.31
CA ASP A 153 -9.62 -0.12 20.69
C ASP A 153 -10.92 -0.47 19.92
N ASP A 154 -11.85 0.47 19.83
CA ASP A 154 -13.14 0.29 19.15
C ASP A 154 -12.97 0.08 17.62
N ILE A 155 -12.03 0.81 17.00
CA ILE A 155 -11.85 0.75 15.54
C ILE A 155 -10.77 -0.24 15.10
N LEU A 156 -10.05 -0.88 16.01
CA LEU A 156 -9.00 -1.85 15.69
C LEU A 156 -9.51 -2.99 14.81
N SER A 157 -10.70 -3.53 15.13
CA SER A 157 -11.32 -4.61 14.37
C SER A 157 -11.64 -4.23 12.90
N LYS A 158 -11.63 -2.93 12.58
CA LYS A 158 -11.79 -2.40 11.22
C LYS A 158 -10.45 -2.25 10.49
N GLY A 159 -9.35 -2.66 11.10
CA GLY A 159 -7.99 -2.52 10.54
C GLY A 159 -7.41 -1.12 10.66
N ALA A 160 -7.99 -0.26 11.50
CA ALA A 160 -7.49 1.09 11.77
C ALA A 160 -6.42 1.03 12.87
N LEU A 161 -5.16 1.03 12.47
CA LEU A 161 -4.02 1.08 13.40
C LEU A 161 -3.68 2.54 13.71
N SER A 162 -3.42 2.81 15.01
CA SER A 162 -3.00 4.13 15.46
C SER A 162 -1.55 4.42 15.13
N THR A 163 -1.26 5.65 14.72
CA THR A 163 0.09 6.21 14.70
C THR A 163 0.40 7.02 15.98
N TRP A 164 -0.60 7.23 16.83
CA TRP A 164 -0.42 7.81 18.16
C TRP A 164 0.09 6.74 19.12
N LEU A 165 1.37 6.84 19.52
CA LEU A 165 2.09 5.78 20.21
C LEU A 165 1.41 5.26 21.49
N PRO A 166 0.80 6.10 22.36
CA PRO A 166 0.14 5.60 23.55
C PRO A 166 -1.02 4.62 23.30
N ALA A 167 -1.68 4.68 22.15
CA ALA A 167 -2.70 3.71 21.79
C ALA A 167 -2.11 2.32 21.46
N GLY A 168 -0.83 2.25 21.14
CA GLY A 168 -0.12 0.98 20.88
C GLY A 168 0.12 0.12 22.11
N ASP A 169 -0.07 0.68 23.31
CA ASP A 169 0.07 -0.03 24.59
C ASP A 169 -1.18 -0.88 24.94
N SER A 170 -2.23 -0.81 24.13
CA SER A 170 -3.44 -1.61 24.34
C SER A 170 -3.16 -3.13 24.24
N THR A 171 -3.64 -3.87 25.20
CA THR A 171 -3.56 -5.34 25.22
C THR A 171 -4.38 -5.99 24.08
N LEU A 172 -5.27 -5.26 23.43
CA LEU A 172 -6.04 -5.76 22.29
C LEU A 172 -5.15 -6.10 21.09
N TYR A 173 -4.02 -5.42 20.94
CA TYR A 173 -3.06 -5.77 19.87
C TYR A 173 -2.47 -7.17 20.03
N GLU A 174 -2.40 -7.69 21.25
CA GLU A 174 -1.88 -9.04 21.55
C GLU A 174 -2.95 -10.12 21.45
N GLN A 175 -4.22 -9.73 21.28
CA GLN A 175 -5.30 -10.70 21.24
C GLN A 175 -5.30 -11.47 19.90
N PRO A 176 -5.56 -12.78 19.94
CA PRO A 176 -5.70 -13.59 18.75
C PRO A 176 -6.97 -13.19 17.97
N VAL A 177 -6.86 -13.13 16.65
CA VAL A 177 -8.00 -12.86 15.77
C VAL A 177 -8.47 -14.18 15.15
N ASP A 178 -9.64 -14.64 15.56
CA ASP A 178 -10.19 -15.95 15.19
C ASP A 178 -10.23 -16.19 13.69
N PHE A 179 -10.54 -15.16 12.89
CA PHE A 179 -10.60 -15.27 11.44
C PHE A 179 -9.24 -15.67 10.82
N PHE A 180 -8.14 -15.28 11.44
CA PHE A 180 -6.78 -15.54 10.98
C PHE A 180 -6.09 -16.68 11.75
N GLY A 181 -6.83 -17.74 12.06
CA GLY A 181 -6.28 -18.94 12.71
C GLY A 181 -5.79 -18.70 14.15
N LYS A 182 -6.37 -17.74 14.85
CA LYS A 182 -5.99 -17.31 16.20
C LYS A 182 -4.60 -16.64 16.28
N ASP A 183 -4.11 -16.10 15.20
CA ASP A 183 -2.88 -15.29 15.19
C ASP A 183 -3.15 -13.88 15.74
N ALA A 184 -2.22 -13.33 16.51
CA ALA A 184 -2.24 -11.93 16.98
C ALA A 184 -1.77 -11.00 15.85
N ILE A 185 -2.58 -10.89 14.78
CA ILE A 185 -2.20 -10.21 13.54
C ILE A 185 -1.89 -8.73 13.74
N TYR A 186 -2.59 -8.04 14.66
CA TYR A 186 -2.38 -6.62 14.90
C TYR A 186 -1.01 -6.33 15.50
N LYS A 187 -0.59 -7.13 16.49
CA LYS A 187 0.76 -7.07 17.04
C LYS A 187 1.82 -7.30 15.96
N LYS A 188 1.62 -8.32 15.15
CA LYS A 188 2.51 -8.64 14.01
C LYS A 188 2.64 -7.47 13.04
N ILE A 189 1.53 -6.81 12.68
CA ILE A 189 1.53 -5.67 11.78
C ILE A 189 2.24 -4.46 12.40
N VAL A 190 2.04 -4.19 13.69
CA VAL A 190 2.76 -3.14 14.43
C VAL A 190 4.27 -3.43 14.45
N ASP A 191 4.68 -4.66 14.73
CA ASP A 191 6.08 -5.07 14.67
C ASP A 191 6.68 -4.90 13.26
N TYR A 192 5.90 -5.12 12.21
CA TYR A 192 6.31 -4.89 10.83
C TYR A 192 6.44 -3.39 10.51
N SER A 193 5.50 -2.58 11.01
CA SER A 193 5.48 -1.15 10.73
C SER A 193 6.74 -0.43 11.21
N SER A 194 7.33 -0.87 12.32
CA SER A 194 8.56 -0.33 12.87
C SER A 194 9.81 -0.58 11.99
N LYS A 195 9.71 -1.46 11.01
CA LYS A 195 10.80 -1.90 10.12
C LYS A 195 10.66 -1.38 8.70
N ILE A 196 9.62 -0.58 8.42
CA ILE A 196 9.39 -0.02 7.10
C ILE A 196 10.48 1.02 6.82
N PRO A 197 11.18 0.91 5.67
CA PRO A 197 12.17 1.91 5.30
C PRO A 197 11.54 3.28 5.07
N SER A 198 12.26 4.32 5.44
CA SER A 198 11.90 5.69 5.04
C SER A 198 12.11 5.86 3.53
N SER A 199 11.24 6.61 2.89
CA SER A 199 11.37 7.00 1.49
C SER A 199 11.10 8.49 1.33
N VAL A 200 11.68 9.07 0.29
CA VAL A 200 11.46 10.49 -0.04
C VAL A 200 10.03 10.69 -0.49
N THR A 201 9.41 11.76 -0.01
CA THR A 201 8.08 12.20 -0.43
C THR A 201 8.16 13.58 -1.06
N SER A 202 7.22 13.89 -1.95
CA SER A 202 7.14 15.18 -2.63
C SER A 202 5.68 15.65 -2.69
N PRO A 203 5.40 16.96 -2.68
CA PRO A 203 4.06 17.48 -2.93
C PRO A 203 3.54 17.09 -4.32
N TYR A 204 4.41 16.70 -5.23
CA TYR A 204 4.11 16.28 -6.60
C TYR A 204 3.93 14.75 -6.74
N TYR A 205 3.69 14.07 -5.64
CA TYR A 205 3.56 12.61 -5.62
C TYR A 205 2.53 12.09 -6.64
N TYR A 206 1.38 12.75 -6.74
CA TYR A 206 0.33 12.30 -7.66
C TYR A 206 0.70 12.52 -9.12
N ASP A 207 1.42 13.57 -9.46
CA ASP A 207 1.89 13.82 -10.83
C ASP A 207 2.84 12.71 -11.30
N ALA A 208 3.83 12.38 -10.50
CA ALA A 208 4.79 11.32 -10.79
C ALA A 208 4.11 9.94 -10.82
N ARG A 209 3.25 9.66 -9.84
CA ARG A 209 2.49 8.40 -9.76
C ARG A 209 1.59 8.18 -10.97
N ASP A 210 0.84 9.18 -11.38
CA ASP A 210 -0.13 9.06 -12.47
C ASP A 210 0.60 8.94 -13.83
N ALA A 211 1.74 9.60 -13.99
CA ALA A 211 2.62 9.40 -15.15
C ALA A 211 3.14 7.96 -15.21
N MET A 212 3.62 7.42 -14.08
CA MET A 212 4.05 6.02 -13.98
C MET A 212 2.89 5.03 -14.26
N CYS A 213 1.69 5.29 -13.74
CA CYS A 213 0.51 4.45 -14.01
C CYS A 213 0.15 4.41 -15.49
N THR A 214 0.29 5.54 -16.18
CA THR A 214 0.10 5.64 -17.63
C THR A 214 1.12 4.79 -18.37
N ALA A 215 2.39 4.89 -18.01
CA ALA A 215 3.46 4.06 -18.55
C ALA A 215 3.18 2.56 -18.35
N LEU A 216 2.82 2.15 -17.13
CA LEU A 216 2.47 0.77 -16.81
C LEU A 216 1.31 0.26 -17.71
N SER A 217 0.27 1.05 -17.85
CA SER A 217 -0.90 0.71 -18.67
C SER A 217 -0.52 0.53 -20.14
N ASN A 218 0.33 1.41 -20.69
CA ASN A 218 0.79 1.30 -22.06
C ASN A 218 1.61 0.03 -22.29
N VAL A 219 2.49 -0.32 -21.35
CA VAL A 219 3.29 -1.56 -21.46
C VAL A 219 2.39 -2.80 -21.41
N ILE A 220 1.46 -2.86 -20.46
CA ILE A 220 0.59 -4.05 -20.28
C ILE A 220 -0.42 -4.18 -21.43
N GLN A 221 -1.08 -3.10 -21.82
CA GLN A 221 -2.20 -3.14 -22.76
C GLN A 221 -1.80 -3.02 -24.21
N LYS A 222 -0.73 -2.26 -24.51
CA LYS A 222 -0.29 -1.98 -25.87
C LYS A 222 1.04 -2.66 -26.23
N GLY A 223 1.73 -3.28 -25.26
CA GLY A 223 3.04 -3.89 -25.48
C GLY A 223 4.15 -2.87 -25.74
N ALA A 224 4.01 -1.64 -25.24
CA ALA A 224 5.02 -0.60 -25.38
C ALA A 224 6.33 -0.97 -24.63
N SER A 225 7.43 -0.32 -24.98
CA SER A 225 8.71 -0.46 -24.30
C SER A 225 8.65 0.19 -22.92
N LEU A 226 8.99 -0.55 -21.87
CA LEU A 226 9.02 0.00 -20.51
C LEU A 226 9.99 1.18 -20.40
N GLU A 227 11.13 1.10 -21.05
CA GLU A 227 12.18 2.13 -21.02
C GLU A 227 11.68 3.44 -21.66
N GLU A 228 11.07 3.35 -22.86
CA GLU A 228 10.50 4.52 -23.56
C GLU A 228 9.33 5.13 -22.77
N GLU A 229 8.49 4.31 -22.18
CA GLU A 229 7.35 4.77 -21.36
C GLU A 229 7.80 5.44 -20.06
N LEU A 230 8.86 4.95 -19.39
CA LEU A 230 9.42 5.61 -18.21
C LEU A 230 10.08 6.95 -18.54
N LYS A 231 10.72 7.06 -19.71
CA LYS A 231 11.22 8.34 -20.20
C LYS A 231 10.07 9.33 -20.41
N THR A 232 9.02 8.92 -21.09
CA THR A 232 7.81 9.75 -21.30
C THR A 232 7.15 10.13 -19.97
N ALA A 233 7.12 9.22 -19.00
CA ALA A 233 6.60 9.48 -17.67
C ALA A 233 7.44 10.51 -16.90
N GLN A 234 8.78 10.44 -17.01
CA GLN A 234 9.69 11.44 -16.45
C GLN A 234 9.41 12.83 -17.02
N GLU A 235 9.39 12.96 -18.36
CA GLU A 235 9.10 14.22 -19.04
C GLU A 235 7.73 14.80 -18.66
N THR A 236 6.73 13.92 -18.51
CA THR A 236 5.37 14.32 -18.08
C THR A 236 5.34 14.84 -16.65
N ALA A 237 6.01 14.15 -15.73
CA ALA A 237 6.08 14.56 -14.33
C ALA A 237 6.81 15.91 -14.19
N GLU A 238 7.95 16.09 -14.86
CA GLU A 238 8.71 17.35 -14.88
C GLU A 238 7.89 18.52 -15.43
N PHE A 239 7.16 18.29 -16.53
CA PHE A 239 6.29 19.31 -17.10
C PHE A 239 5.17 19.74 -16.15
N ASN A 240 4.54 18.79 -15.46
CA ASN A 240 3.46 19.09 -14.53
C ASN A 240 3.96 19.87 -13.29
N ILE A 241 5.15 19.59 -12.83
CA ILE A 241 5.79 20.28 -11.70
C ILE A 241 6.22 21.70 -12.05
N SER A 242 6.53 21.96 -13.32
CA SER A 242 7.00 23.27 -13.79
C SER A 242 5.90 24.33 -13.98
N LYS A 243 4.62 23.94 -13.82
CA LYS A 243 3.46 24.84 -13.93
C LYS A 243 3.12 25.52 -12.61
#